data_f6dc5d001cc638c5fde1c0a241529da6
#
_entry.id   f6dc5d001cc638c5fde1c0a241529da6
#
_cell.length_a   1.000
_cell.length_b   1.000
_cell.length_c   1.000
_cell.angle_alpha   90.00
_cell.angle_beta   90.00
_cell.angle_gamma   90.00
#
_symmetry.space_group_name_H-M   'P 1'
#
loop_
_entity.id
_entity.type
_entity.pdbx_description
1 polymer ?
#
loop_
_entity_poly.entity_id
_entity_poly.type
_entity_poly.pdbx_seq_one_letter_code
_entity_poly.pdbx_strand_id
1 'polypeptide(L)'
;DNSGTDQMEKAYWKEAGVAPKGTWFVSAGLGMGEVLTMAGEMRAYTLSDRATFGAYRAKTGLEILVQGDAKMFNPYGIIAVSPKKYPDINHGGAMKLIDWITSKEGQDLIASFRVNGEQLFFPGTGK
;
A
#
# COMPACT_ATOMS: atom_id res chain seq x y z
N ASP A 1 -0.17 -10.66 -8.17
CA ASP A 1 -1.26 -10.93 -7.21
C ASP A 1 -2.46 -9.99 -7.37
N ASN A 2 -2.35 -9.08 -8.27
CA ASN A 2 -3.38 -8.07 -8.56
C ASN A 2 -3.65 -7.06 -7.41
N SER A 3 -2.73 -6.92 -6.47
CA SER A 3 -2.75 -5.89 -5.43
C SER A 3 -2.58 -4.48 -6.02
N GLY A 4 -2.83 -3.44 -5.24
CA GLY A 4 -2.58 -2.06 -5.66
C GLY A 4 -1.13 -1.81 -6.05
N THR A 5 -0.17 -2.38 -5.30
CA THR A 5 1.26 -2.27 -5.60
C THR A 5 1.63 -2.97 -6.92
N ASP A 6 1.09 -4.18 -7.16
CA ASP A 6 1.30 -4.91 -8.42
C ASP A 6 0.72 -4.16 -9.63
N GLN A 7 -0.47 -3.57 -9.49
CA GLN A 7 -1.07 -2.76 -10.56
C GLN A 7 -0.26 -1.49 -10.84
N MET A 8 0.24 -0.84 -9.80
CA MET A 8 1.07 0.36 -9.91
C MET A 8 2.41 0.03 -10.60
N GLU A 9 3.06 -1.07 -10.24
CA GLU A 9 4.28 -1.53 -10.89
C GLU A 9 4.05 -1.79 -12.39
N LYS A 10 2.98 -2.49 -12.74
CA LYS A 10 2.61 -2.73 -14.15
C LYS A 10 2.36 -1.43 -14.92
N ALA A 11 1.74 -0.44 -14.27
CA ALA A 11 1.53 0.87 -14.88
C ALA A 11 2.87 1.60 -15.14
N TYR A 12 3.83 1.53 -14.22
CA TYR A 12 5.15 2.12 -14.39
C TYR A 12 5.95 1.45 -15.51
N TRP A 13 5.93 0.12 -15.59
CA TRP A 13 6.55 -0.60 -16.71
C TRP A 13 5.98 -0.19 -18.06
N LYS A 14 4.66 -0.07 -18.14
CA LYS A 14 3.98 0.39 -19.35
C LYS A 14 4.36 1.82 -19.72
N GLU A 15 4.41 2.72 -18.75
CA GLU A 15 4.80 4.13 -18.97
C GLU A 15 6.26 4.23 -19.42
N ALA A 16 7.13 3.44 -18.84
CA ALA A 16 8.54 3.37 -19.21
C ALA A 16 8.78 2.74 -20.59
N GLY A 17 7.76 2.15 -21.20
CA GLY A 17 7.90 1.42 -22.47
C GLY A 17 8.70 0.12 -22.34
N VAL A 18 8.83 -0.41 -21.13
CA VAL A 18 9.61 -1.63 -20.81
C VAL A 18 8.66 -2.79 -20.58
N ALA A 19 8.86 -3.89 -21.29
CA ALA A 19 8.19 -5.15 -20.99
C ALA A 19 9.07 -5.99 -20.06
N PRO A 20 8.73 -6.12 -18.76
CA PRO A 20 9.52 -6.88 -17.82
C PRO A 20 9.46 -8.38 -18.16
N LYS A 21 10.59 -8.94 -18.57
CA LYS A 21 10.73 -10.35 -18.96
C LYS A 21 12.19 -10.82 -18.91
N GLY A 22 12.37 -12.12 -18.86
CA GLY A 22 13.71 -12.72 -18.82
C GLY A 22 14.21 -12.93 -17.39
N THR A 23 15.47 -13.29 -17.24
CA THR A 23 16.07 -13.74 -15.99
C THR A 23 16.26 -12.64 -14.93
N TRP A 24 16.20 -11.37 -15.33
CA TRP A 24 16.33 -10.23 -14.43
C TRP A 24 15.01 -9.84 -13.74
N PHE A 25 13.87 -10.29 -14.26
CA PHE A 25 12.55 -10.00 -13.72
C PHE A 25 11.95 -11.23 -13.05
N VAL A 26 11.57 -11.09 -11.79
CA VAL A 26 10.99 -12.16 -10.98
C VAL A 26 9.57 -11.76 -10.56
N SER A 27 8.59 -12.51 -11.06
CA SER A 27 7.21 -12.42 -10.57
C SER A 27 7.05 -13.40 -9.41
N ALA A 28 7.10 -12.88 -8.18
CA ALA A 28 7.21 -13.71 -6.99
C ALA A 28 5.90 -14.43 -6.62
N GLY A 29 4.74 -13.83 -6.94
CA GLY A 29 3.44 -14.39 -6.53
C GLY A 29 3.20 -14.42 -5.02
N LEU A 30 3.92 -13.57 -4.28
CA LEU A 30 3.95 -13.51 -2.82
C LEU A 30 3.32 -12.21 -2.30
N GLY A 31 3.03 -12.16 -1.00
CA GLY A 31 2.65 -10.92 -0.32
C GLY A 31 3.81 -9.94 -0.21
N MET A 32 3.51 -8.63 0.02
CA MET A 32 4.53 -7.58 0.00
C MET A 32 5.68 -7.80 0.98
N GLY A 33 5.40 -8.28 2.20
CA GLY A 33 6.45 -8.56 3.19
C GLY A 33 7.42 -9.67 2.76
N GLU A 34 6.90 -10.71 2.12
CA GLU A 34 7.69 -11.82 1.58
C GLU A 34 8.50 -11.37 0.36
N VAL A 35 7.94 -10.52 -0.49
CA VAL A 35 8.65 -9.90 -1.62
C VAL A 35 9.82 -9.05 -1.14
N LEU A 36 9.64 -8.25 -0.08
CA LEU A 36 10.73 -7.47 0.52
C LEU A 36 11.84 -8.39 1.06
N THR A 37 11.48 -9.49 1.72
CA THR A 37 12.45 -10.47 2.21
C THR A 37 13.24 -11.06 1.06
N MET A 38 12.56 -11.55 0.03
CA MET A 38 13.19 -12.09 -1.18
C MET A 38 14.10 -11.06 -1.85
N ALA A 39 13.63 -9.83 -2.01
CA ALA A 39 14.43 -8.75 -2.62
C ALA A 39 15.71 -8.47 -1.81
N GLY A 40 15.65 -8.50 -0.48
CA GLY A 40 16.83 -8.37 0.38
C GLY A 40 17.83 -9.50 0.18
N GLU A 41 17.37 -10.74 0.16
CA GLU A 41 18.22 -11.93 -0.07
C GLU A 41 18.86 -11.93 -1.46
N MET A 42 18.10 -11.55 -2.47
CA MET A 42 18.57 -11.51 -3.87
C MET A 42 19.36 -10.23 -4.20
N ARG A 43 19.43 -9.25 -3.30
CA ARG A 43 19.95 -7.90 -3.58
C ARG A 43 19.29 -7.26 -4.79
N ALA A 44 17.96 -7.39 -4.84
CA ALA A 44 17.14 -6.94 -5.96
C ALA A 44 16.41 -5.63 -5.63
N TYR A 45 15.87 -5.00 -6.65
CA TYR A 45 14.98 -3.85 -6.52
C TYR A 45 13.53 -4.32 -6.47
N THR A 46 12.70 -3.62 -5.70
CA THR A 46 11.25 -3.86 -5.67
C THR A 46 10.48 -2.60 -5.36
N LEU A 47 9.24 -2.53 -5.80
CA LEU A 47 8.28 -1.52 -5.36
C LEU A 47 7.63 -2.00 -4.06
N SER A 48 7.42 -1.10 -3.10
CA SER A 48 6.71 -1.41 -1.85
C SER A 48 5.89 -0.22 -1.37
N ASP A 49 4.83 -0.51 -0.63
CA ASP A 49 4.18 0.48 0.20
C ASP A 49 5.04 0.82 1.43
N ARG A 50 4.90 2.04 1.91
CA ARG A 50 5.71 2.56 3.02
C ARG A 50 5.50 1.79 4.33
N ALA A 51 4.27 1.38 4.60
CA ALA A 51 3.94 0.69 5.85
C ALA A 51 4.61 -0.68 5.94
N THR A 52 4.52 -1.49 4.88
CA THR A 52 5.17 -2.80 4.82
C THR A 52 6.69 -2.65 4.85
N PHE A 53 7.25 -1.71 4.06
CA PHE A 53 8.69 -1.45 4.10
C PHE A 53 9.16 -1.06 5.51
N GLY A 54 8.46 -0.17 6.22
CA GLY A 54 8.80 0.23 7.58
C GLY A 54 8.86 -0.94 8.57
N ALA A 55 7.93 -1.90 8.42
CA ALA A 55 7.90 -3.11 9.25
C ALA A 55 9.03 -4.11 8.93
N TYR A 56 9.50 -4.15 7.68
CA TYR A 56 10.48 -5.13 7.21
C TYR A 56 11.91 -4.58 7.05
N ARG A 57 12.09 -3.26 7.08
CA ARG A 57 13.39 -2.60 6.85
C ARG A 57 14.54 -3.20 7.65
N ALA A 58 14.34 -3.37 8.96
CA ALA A 58 15.40 -3.87 9.84
C ALA A 58 15.83 -5.33 9.53
N LYS A 59 14.93 -6.10 8.90
CA LYS A 59 15.17 -7.52 8.59
C LYS A 59 15.80 -7.74 7.22
N THR A 60 15.55 -6.83 6.28
CA THR A 60 15.90 -7.01 4.88
C THR A 60 17.17 -6.29 4.46
N GLY A 61 17.59 -5.28 5.23
CA GLY A 61 18.74 -4.44 4.87
C GLY A 61 18.52 -3.59 3.61
N LEU A 62 17.28 -3.51 3.13
CA LEU A 62 16.92 -2.69 1.97
C LEU A 62 16.86 -1.20 2.34
N GLU A 63 17.14 -0.36 1.38
CA GLU A 63 17.07 1.10 1.50
C GLU A 63 16.09 1.69 0.48
N ILE A 64 15.49 2.84 0.82
CA ILE A 64 14.63 3.57 -0.11
C ILE A 64 15.53 4.34 -1.08
N LEU A 65 15.42 4.02 -2.35
CA LEU A 65 16.17 4.70 -3.41
C LEU A 65 15.36 5.81 -4.08
N VAL A 66 14.05 5.61 -4.22
CA VAL A 66 13.14 6.58 -4.84
C VAL A 66 11.86 6.68 -4.01
N GLN A 67 11.44 7.88 -3.68
CA GLN A 67 10.17 8.17 -2.99
C GLN A 67 9.71 9.60 -3.27
N GLY A 68 8.45 9.88 -2.97
CA GLY A 68 7.90 11.25 -2.99
C GLY A 68 7.47 11.75 -4.37
N ASP A 69 7.58 10.96 -5.43
CA ASP A 69 7.00 11.30 -6.72
C ASP A 69 5.47 11.28 -6.62
N ALA A 70 4.82 12.28 -7.23
CA ALA A 70 3.35 12.36 -7.25
C ALA A 70 2.68 11.12 -7.86
N LYS A 71 3.35 10.43 -8.78
CA LYS A 71 2.90 9.18 -9.38
C LYS A 71 2.89 8.01 -8.39
N MET A 72 3.66 8.11 -7.30
CA MET A 72 3.73 7.11 -6.24
C MET A 72 2.63 7.30 -5.17
N PHE A 73 1.69 8.22 -5.38
CA PHE A 73 0.59 8.42 -4.46
C PHE A 73 -0.29 7.16 -4.40
N ASN A 74 -0.39 6.58 -3.21
CA ASN A 74 -1.14 5.34 -2.93
C ASN A 74 -2.29 5.62 -1.97
N PRO A 75 -3.45 6.11 -2.46
CA PRO A 75 -4.58 6.44 -1.61
C PRO A 75 -5.27 5.18 -1.09
N TYR A 76 -5.63 5.21 0.18
CA TYR A 76 -6.50 4.19 0.77
C TYR A 76 -7.94 4.69 0.75
N GLY A 77 -8.86 3.81 0.38
CA GLY A 77 -10.29 4.07 0.38
C GLY A 77 -11.04 3.10 1.29
N ILE A 78 -12.08 3.59 1.95
CA ILE A 78 -13.06 2.75 2.66
C ILE A 78 -14.40 2.84 1.93
N ILE A 79 -15.01 1.70 1.62
CA ILE A 79 -16.22 1.62 0.80
C ILE A 79 -17.27 0.78 1.52
N ALA A 80 -18.46 1.36 1.73
CA ALA A 80 -19.60 0.59 2.22
C ALA A 80 -20.18 -0.27 1.09
N VAL A 81 -20.42 -1.54 1.39
CA VAL A 81 -21.14 -2.44 0.47
C VAL A 81 -22.59 -1.97 0.34
N SER A 82 -23.14 -2.00 -0.86
CA SER A 82 -24.50 -1.52 -1.13
C SER A 82 -25.58 -2.43 -0.51
N PRO A 83 -26.45 -1.92 0.35
CA PRO A 83 -27.55 -2.71 0.92
C PRO A 83 -28.63 -3.05 -0.11
N LYS A 84 -28.68 -2.35 -1.24
CA LYS A 84 -29.57 -2.70 -2.36
C LYS A 84 -29.15 -4.01 -3.04
N LYS A 85 -27.83 -4.28 -3.06
CA LYS A 85 -27.27 -5.50 -3.65
C LYS A 85 -27.20 -6.65 -2.64
N TYR A 86 -26.97 -6.32 -1.38
CA TYR A 86 -26.81 -7.29 -0.29
C TYR A 86 -27.60 -6.81 0.93
N PRO A 87 -28.91 -7.18 1.06
CA PRO A 87 -29.80 -6.62 2.08
C PRO A 87 -29.46 -7.06 3.52
N ASP A 88 -28.76 -8.18 3.68
CA ASP A 88 -28.48 -8.78 5.00
C ASP A 88 -27.21 -8.25 5.67
N ILE A 89 -26.55 -7.23 5.09
CA ILE A 89 -25.31 -6.66 5.63
C ILE A 89 -25.59 -5.64 6.72
N ASN A 90 -24.63 -5.48 7.64
CA ASN A 90 -24.65 -4.41 8.62
C ASN A 90 -24.19 -3.07 8.02
N HIS A 91 -24.98 -2.51 7.08
CA HIS A 91 -24.66 -1.24 6.44
C HIS A 91 -24.57 -0.09 7.44
N GLY A 92 -25.43 -0.03 8.46
CA GLY A 92 -25.41 0.99 9.49
C GLY A 92 -24.10 0.98 10.29
N GLY A 93 -23.58 -0.19 10.62
CA GLY A 93 -22.27 -0.35 11.26
C GLY A 93 -21.12 0.10 10.34
N ALA A 94 -21.18 -0.25 9.06
CA ALA A 94 -20.19 0.19 8.07
C ALA A 94 -20.14 1.72 7.94
N MET A 95 -21.30 2.38 7.89
CA MET A 95 -21.37 3.84 7.81
C MET A 95 -20.82 4.51 9.07
N LYS A 96 -21.11 3.99 10.27
CA LYS A 96 -20.51 4.52 11.51
C LYS A 96 -18.98 4.43 11.50
N LEU A 97 -18.41 3.34 10.99
CA LEU A 97 -16.97 3.20 10.86
C LEU A 97 -16.39 4.20 9.84
N ILE A 98 -17.07 4.38 8.69
CA ILE A 98 -16.66 5.36 7.68
C ILE A 98 -16.68 6.78 8.27
N ASP A 99 -17.79 7.15 8.92
CA ASP A 99 -17.94 8.48 9.53
C ASP A 99 -16.87 8.75 10.59
N TRP A 100 -16.57 7.75 11.42
CA TRP A 100 -15.52 7.88 12.43
C TRP A 100 -14.13 7.98 11.82
N ILE A 101 -13.74 7.07 10.92
CA ILE A 101 -12.38 7.05 10.35
C ILE A 101 -12.10 8.30 9.50
N THR A 102 -13.14 8.91 8.90
CA THR A 102 -13.03 10.15 8.13
C THR A 102 -13.21 11.41 8.98
N SER A 103 -13.59 11.26 10.26
CA SER A 103 -13.66 12.38 11.19
C SER A 103 -12.28 12.92 11.54
N LYS A 104 -12.24 14.13 12.14
CA LYS A 104 -10.98 14.69 12.63
C LYS A 104 -10.28 13.75 13.62
N GLU A 105 -11.03 13.13 14.53
CA GLU A 105 -10.48 12.19 15.51
C GLU A 105 -9.82 10.97 14.85
N GLY A 106 -10.51 10.32 13.91
CA GLY A 106 -9.97 9.18 13.17
C GLY A 106 -8.74 9.55 12.34
N GLN A 107 -8.76 10.71 11.70
CA GLN A 107 -7.63 11.20 10.91
C GLN A 107 -6.43 11.58 11.79
N ASP A 108 -6.65 12.19 12.95
CA ASP A 108 -5.59 12.49 13.91
C ASP A 108 -4.95 11.18 14.45
N LEU A 109 -5.76 10.16 14.70
CA LEU A 109 -5.26 8.84 15.12
C LEU A 109 -4.38 8.21 14.05
N ILE A 110 -4.81 8.23 12.79
CA ILE A 110 -4.00 7.77 11.66
C ILE A 110 -2.68 8.54 11.57
N ALA A 111 -2.74 9.86 11.67
CA ALA A 111 -1.54 10.72 11.62
C ALA A 111 -0.57 10.47 12.78
N SER A 112 -1.07 10.05 13.94
CA SER A 112 -0.25 9.77 15.12
C SER A 112 0.44 8.41 15.11
N PHE A 113 -0.01 7.50 14.24
CA PHE A 113 0.55 6.14 14.19
C PHE A 113 2.00 6.15 13.72
N ARG A 114 2.86 5.50 14.50
CA ARG A 114 4.31 5.42 14.25
C ARG A 114 4.80 3.98 14.41
N VAL A 115 5.75 3.60 13.56
CA VAL A 115 6.53 2.39 13.75
C VAL A 115 8.00 2.78 13.76
N ASN A 116 8.72 2.42 14.82
CA ASN A 116 10.11 2.82 15.03
C ASN A 116 10.33 4.36 14.94
N GLY A 117 9.34 5.15 15.39
CA GLY A 117 9.36 6.61 15.32
C GLY A 117 8.97 7.21 13.97
N GLU A 118 8.81 6.41 12.92
CA GLU A 118 8.47 6.86 11.57
C GLU A 118 6.96 6.83 11.34
N GLN A 119 6.41 7.89 10.73
CA GLN A 119 5.02 7.96 10.31
C GLN A 119 4.84 7.18 9.02
N LEU A 120 3.91 6.22 9.01
CA LEU A 120 3.68 5.34 7.87
C LEU A 120 2.43 5.69 7.07
N PHE A 121 1.44 6.31 7.71
CA PHE A 121 0.18 6.73 7.09
C PHE A 121 -0.01 8.24 7.25
N PHE A 122 -0.56 8.84 6.22
CA PHE A 122 -0.80 10.29 6.17
C PHE A 122 -2.30 10.53 5.97
N PRO A 123 -2.93 11.42 6.76
CA PRO A 123 -4.33 11.75 6.55
C PRO A 123 -4.55 12.24 5.13
N GLY A 124 -5.56 11.68 4.48
CA GLY A 124 -5.99 12.17 3.18
C GLY A 124 -6.96 13.35 3.34
N THR A 125 -6.80 14.38 2.54
CA THR A 125 -7.81 15.44 2.40
C THR A 125 -8.99 14.98 1.55
N GLY A 126 -9.30 13.67 1.58
CA GLY A 126 -10.33 13.05 0.77
C GLY A 126 -11.72 13.64 1.04
N LYS A 127 -12.02 14.71 0.36
CA LYS A 127 -13.36 15.10 -0.08
C LYS A 127 -13.26 15.51 -1.52
#